data_86e708b96f86ec0744721ae060c694b8
#
_entry.id   86e708b96f86ec0744721ae060c694b8
#
_cell.length_a   1.000
_cell.length_b   1.000
_cell.length_c   1.000
_cell.angle_alpha   90.00
_cell.angle_beta   90.00
_cell.angle_gamma   90.00
#
_symmetry.space_group_name_H-M   'P 1'
#
loop_
_entity.id
_entity.type
_entity.pdbx_description
1 polymer ?
#
loop_
_entity_poly.entity_id
_entity_poly.type
_entity_poly.pdbx_seq_one_letter_code
_entity_poly.pdbx_strand_id
1 'polypeptide(L)'
;MTKEIENFFHAQLDEHELVLQKTKLKLEKDFVKLVNICVKSVEKKKKIIFFGNGGSAADSQHLATELSVRFSKNRKAIAALSLVTDTSTITAI
;
A
#
# COMPACT_ATOMS: atom_id res chain seq x y z
N MET A 1 13.44 28.19 20.15
CA MET A 1 13.71 26.93 19.42
C MET A 1 12.84 25.75 19.85
N THR A 2 12.76 25.50 21.14
CA THR A 2 11.91 24.40 21.64
C THR A 2 10.46 24.54 21.22
N LYS A 3 9.91 25.74 21.32
CA LYS A 3 8.53 26.02 20.94
C LYS A 3 8.30 25.78 19.44
N GLU A 4 9.27 26.14 18.62
CA GLU A 4 9.19 25.92 17.16
C GLU A 4 9.18 24.43 16.84
N ILE A 5 9.98 23.64 17.55
CA ILE A 5 10.02 22.18 17.36
C ILE A 5 8.70 21.56 17.78
N GLU A 6 8.16 21.99 18.92
CA GLU A 6 6.85 21.51 19.39
C GLU A 6 5.74 21.84 18.38
N ASN A 7 5.74 23.06 17.87
CA ASN A 7 4.74 23.48 16.89
C ASN A 7 4.86 22.68 15.60
N PHE A 8 6.08 22.41 15.14
CA PHE A 8 6.31 21.59 13.96
C PHE A 8 5.78 20.18 14.18
N PHE A 9 6.07 19.58 15.31
CA PHE A 9 5.59 18.23 15.66
C PHE A 9 4.06 18.16 15.59
N HIS A 10 3.39 19.09 16.27
CA HIS A 10 1.94 19.12 16.28
C HIS A 10 1.33 19.37 14.90
N ALA A 11 1.93 20.29 14.13
CA ALA A 11 1.44 20.61 12.80
C ALA A 11 1.51 19.39 11.86
N GLN A 12 2.57 18.60 11.95
CA GLN A 12 2.72 17.39 11.15
C GLN A 12 1.65 16.36 11.49
N LEU A 13 1.38 16.17 12.75
CA LEU A 13 0.36 15.22 13.19
C LEU A 13 -1.06 15.69 12.87
N ASP A 14 -1.31 16.99 13.01
CA ASP A 14 -2.61 17.57 12.67
C ASP A 14 -2.91 17.41 11.18
N GLU A 15 -1.93 17.63 10.33
CA GLU A 15 -2.07 17.43 8.90
C GLU A 15 -2.36 15.97 8.57
N HIS A 16 -1.62 15.06 9.19
CA HIS A 16 -1.83 13.63 9.00
C HIS A 16 -3.24 13.22 9.42
N GLU A 17 -3.71 13.71 10.55
CA GLU A 17 -5.04 13.44 11.06
C GLU A 17 -6.13 13.92 10.09
N LEU A 18 -5.95 15.13 9.54
CA LEU A 18 -6.89 15.69 8.56
C LEU A 18 -6.94 14.86 7.28
N VAL A 19 -5.78 14.47 6.77
CA VAL A 19 -5.69 13.63 5.56
C VAL A 19 -6.35 12.27 5.81
N LEU A 20 -6.11 11.69 6.98
CA LEU A 20 -6.72 10.41 7.35
C LEU A 20 -8.26 10.49 7.34
N GLN A 21 -8.81 11.55 7.93
CA GLN A 21 -10.26 11.76 7.94
C GLN A 21 -10.82 11.92 6.53
N LYS A 22 -10.15 12.69 5.69
CA LYS A 22 -10.58 12.88 4.29
C LYS A 22 -10.52 11.58 3.50
N THR A 23 -9.48 10.80 3.71
CA THR A 23 -9.34 9.49 3.09
C THR A 23 -10.49 8.57 3.45
N LYS A 24 -10.82 8.52 4.73
CA LYS A 24 -11.92 7.70 5.24
C LYS A 24 -13.26 8.08 4.60
N LEU A 25 -13.52 9.37 4.44
CA LEU A 25 -14.79 9.85 3.92
C LEU A 25 -14.89 9.77 2.39
N LYS A 26 -13.80 10.01 1.68
CA LYS A 26 -13.82 10.17 0.23
C LYS A 26 -13.42 8.93 -0.55
N LEU A 27 -12.64 8.03 0.03
CA LEU A 27 -12.05 6.91 -0.72
C LEU A 27 -12.67 5.56 -0.39
N GLU A 28 -13.67 5.50 0.46
CA GLU A 28 -14.32 4.24 0.82
C GLU A 28 -14.87 3.50 -0.40
N LYS A 29 -15.61 4.20 -1.25
CA LYS A 29 -16.21 3.59 -2.45
C LYS A 29 -15.17 3.12 -3.44
N ASP A 30 -14.11 3.90 -3.63
CA ASP A 30 -13.03 3.54 -4.53
C ASP A 30 -12.26 2.33 -4.01
N PHE A 31 -12.07 2.26 -2.70
CA PHE A 31 -11.42 1.11 -2.07
C PHE A 31 -12.25 -0.16 -2.26
N VAL A 32 -13.56 -0.09 -2.08
CA VAL A 32 -14.45 -1.23 -2.32
C VAL A 32 -14.37 -1.69 -3.76
N LYS A 33 -14.36 -0.77 -4.72
CA LYS A 33 -14.18 -1.09 -6.14
C LYS A 33 -12.86 -1.81 -6.39
N LEU A 34 -11.78 -1.30 -5.81
CA LEU A 34 -10.46 -1.89 -5.97
C LEU A 34 -10.44 -3.33 -5.46
N VAL A 35 -10.96 -3.56 -4.28
CA VAL A 35 -11.02 -4.90 -3.68
C VAL A 35 -11.84 -5.84 -4.56
N ASN A 36 -12.99 -5.38 -5.06
CA ASN A 36 -13.84 -6.20 -5.92
C ASN A 36 -13.15 -6.58 -7.23
N ILE A 37 -12.40 -5.67 -7.84
CA ILE A 37 -11.63 -5.96 -9.04
C ILE A 37 -10.57 -7.02 -8.75
N CYS A 38 -9.86 -6.89 -7.64
CA CYS A 38 -8.84 -7.86 -7.24
C CYS A 38 -9.46 -9.25 -6.99
N VAL A 39 -10.57 -9.29 -6.26
CA VAL A 39 -11.27 -10.56 -5.98
C VAL A 39 -11.70 -11.25 -7.27
N LYS A 40 -12.32 -10.52 -8.19
CA LYS A 40 -12.76 -11.07 -9.48
C LYS A 40 -11.57 -11.58 -10.30
N SER A 41 -10.46 -10.86 -10.29
CA SER A 41 -9.25 -11.28 -11.01
C SER A 41 -8.73 -12.60 -10.47
N VAL A 42 -8.67 -12.75 -9.15
CA VAL A 42 -8.22 -13.98 -8.51
C VAL A 42 -9.18 -15.14 -8.79
N GLU A 43 -10.48 -14.90 -8.73
CA GLU A 43 -11.50 -15.91 -9.04
C GLU A 43 -11.41 -16.41 -10.48
N LYS A 44 -11.03 -15.55 -11.40
CA LYS A 44 -10.84 -15.90 -12.81
C LYS A 44 -9.46 -16.49 -13.09
N LYS A 45 -8.71 -16.83 -12.07
CA LYS A 45 -7.35 -17.38 -12.17
C LYS A 45 -6.38 -16.41 -12.85
N LYS A 46 -6.60 -15.13 -12.70
CA LYS A 46 -5.69 -14.07 -13.11
C LYS A 46 -4.77 -13.75 -11.94
N LYS A 47 -3.90 -12.79 -12.13
CA LYS A 47 -2.92 -12.43 -11.08
C LYS A 47 -2.96 -10.94 -10.77
N ILE A 48 -2.43 -10.59 -9.62
CA ILE A 48 -2.25 -9.20 -9.19
C ILE A 48 -0.78 -8.88 -9.33
N ILE A 49 -0.46 -7.77 -10.01
CA ILE A 49 0.91 -7.34 -10.25
C ILE A 49 1.11 -6.00 -9.55
N PHE A 50 2.14 -5.94 -8.72
CA PHE A 50 2.52 -4.72 -8.02
C PHE A 50 3.81 -4.15 -8.61
N PHE A 51 3.88 -2.82 -8.66
CA PHE A 51 5.11 -2.14 -9.05
C PHE A 51 5.12 -0.74 -8.44
N GLY A 52 6.30 -0.14 -8.32
CA GLY A 52 6.43 1.18 -7.75
C GLY A 52 7.88 1.64 -7.74
N ASN A 53 8.10 2.90 -7.42
CA ASN A 53 9.42 3.53 -7.37
C ASN A 53 9.82 3.85 -5.93
N GLY A 54 11.11 3.88 -5.65
CA GLY A 54 11.62 4.25 -4.33
C GLY A 54 11.05 3.38 -3.22
N GLY A 55 10.46 4.00 -2.22
CA GLY A 55 9.79 3.29 -1.12
C GLY A 55 8.63 2.44 -1.59
N SER A 56 7.93 2.87 -2.65
CA SER A 56 6.83 2.11 -3.24
C SER A 56 7.31 0.82 -3.92
N ALA A 57 8.57 0.75 -4.36
CA ALA A 57 9.14 -0.50 -4.87
C ALA A 57 9.24 -1.54 -3.77
N ALA A 58 9.72 -1.14 -2.59
CA ALA A 58 9.78 -2.02 -1.42
C ALA A 58 8.37 -2.45 -0.99
N ASP A 59 7.42 -1.53 -0.97
CA ASP A 59 6.02 -1.82 -0.64
C ASP A 59 5.42 -2.82 -1.63
N SER A 60 5.73 -2.70 -2.93
CA SER A 60 5.20 -3.60 -3.95
C SER A 60 5.68 -5.04 -3.73
N GLN A 61 6.93 -5.22 -3.35
CA GLN A 61 7.46 -6.54 -2.99
C GLN A 61 6.80 -7.10 -1.75
N HIS A 62 6.62 -6.27 -0.74
CA HIS A 62 5.99 -6.67 0.51
C HIS A 62 4.54 -7.11 0.28
N LEU A 63 3.76 -6.30 -0.45
CA LEU A 63 2.37 -6.62 -0.74
C LEU A 63 2.23 -7.90 -1.56
N ALA A 64 3.08 -8.11 -2.56
CA ALA A 64 3.06 -9.34 -3.34
C ALA A 64 3.35 -10.56 -2.47
N THR A 65 4.28 -10.44 -1.54
CA THR A 65 4.62 -11.51 -0.60
C THR A 65 3.44 -11.84 0.33
N GLU A 66 2.77 -10.81 0.86
CA GLU A 66 1.62 -11.02 1.75
C GLU A 66 0.50 -11.81 1.07
N LEU A 67 0.30 -11.60 -0.22
CA LEU A 67 -0.73 -12.32 -0.97
C LEU A 67 -0.26 -13.70 -1.43
N SER A 68 0.97 -13.81 -1.93
CA SER A 68 1.45 -15.07 -2.49
C SER A 68 1.85 -16.10 -1.43
N VAL A 69 2.21 -15.66 -0.23
CA VAL A 69 2.50 -16.56 0.88
C VAL A 69 1.27 -16.67 1.77
N ARG A 70 1.13 -15.77 2.73
CA ARG A 70 -0.04 -15.63 3.60
C ARG A 70 0.23 -14.48 4.56
N PHE A 71 -0.81 -13.83 4.99
CA PHE A 71 -0.66 -12.70 5.90
C PHE A 71 -1.01 -13.11 7.33
N SER A 72 -2.28 -13.06 7.70
CA SER A 72 -2.71 -13.32 9.08
C SER A 72 -3.42 -14.64 9.25
N LYS A 73 -3.74 -15.32 8.16
CA LYS A 73 -4.46 -16.59 8.16
C LYS A 73 -3.75 -17.61 7.31
N ASN A 74 -3.91 -18.86 7.71
CA ASN A 74 -3.50 -19.98 6.88
C ASN A 74 -4.52 -20.11 5.74
N ARG A 75 -4.13 -19.80 4.54
CA ARG A 75 -5.01 -19.83 3.37
C ARG A 75 -4.25 -20.21 2.11
N LYS A 76 -4.98 -20.51 1.05
CA LYS A 76 -4.40 -20.76 -0.25
C LYS A 76 -3.66 -19.53 -0.75
N ALA A 77 -2.50 -19.72 -1.36
CA ALA A 77 -1.74 -18.63 -1.95
C ALA A 77 -2.52 -17.95 -3.05
N ILE A 78 -2.41 -16.62 -3.12
CA ILE A 78 -3.03 -15.81 -4.15
C ILE A 78 -1.95 -15.46 -5.19
N ALA A 79 -2.28 -15.56 -6.47
CA ALA A 79 -1.34 -15.28 -7.55
C ALA A 79 -1.02 -13.78 -7.58
N ALA A 80 0.12 -13.42 -7.02
CA ALA A 80 0.59 -12.03 -6.96
C ALA A 80 2.10 -11.99 -7.17
N LEU A 81 2.57 -10.98 -7.86
CA LEU A 81 4.00 -10.78 -8.08
C LEU A 81 4.34 -9.30 -8.14
N SER A 82 5.61 -9.00 -7.90
CA SER A 82 6.15 -7.65 -8.03
C SER A 82 7.07 -7.58 -9.24
N LEU A 83 6.99 -6.49 -9.99
CA LEU A 83 7.84 -6.26 -11.17
C LEU A 83 9.15 -5.56 -10.84
N VAL A 84 9.50 -5.46 -9.58
CA VAL A 84 10.77 -4.87 -9.16
C VAL A 84 11.72 -5.95 -8.68
N THR A 85 12.95 -5.91 -9.14
CA THR A 85 14.00 -6.87 -8.76
C THR A 85 14.95 -6.31 -7.72
N ASP A 86 15.09 -5.00 -7.70
CA ASP A 86 15.80 -4.26 -6.67
C ASP A 86 14.87 -3.15 -6.21
N THR A 87 15.04 -2.78 -4.97
CA THR A 87 14.05 -1.99 -4.29
C THR A 87 14.18 -0.50 -4.53
N SER A 88 14.20 0.25 -3.45
CA SER A 88 14.07 1.69 -3.44
C SER A 88 15.19 2.41 -4.19
N THR A 89 16.39 1.83 -4.21
CA THR A 89 17.57 2.51 -4.77
C THR A 89 17.48 2.64 -6.29
N ILE A 90 17.24 1.55 -6.98
CA ILE A 90 17.20 1.57 -8.45
C ILE A 90 16.01 2.42 -8.95
N THR A 91 14.86 2.24 -8.36
CA THR A 91 13.66 2.91 -8.85
C THR A 91 13.58 4.39 -8.45
N ALA A 92 14.37 4.83 -7.47
CA ALA A 92 14.45 6.22 -7.05
C ALA A 92 15.49 7.05 -7.81
N ILE A 93 16.40 6.40 -8.53
CA ILE A 93 17.37 7.07 -9.39
C ILE A 93 16.69 7.53 -10.68
#